data_3db26cffd57598000cf02017a575212b
#
_entry.id   3db26cffd57598000cf02017a575212b
#
_cell.length_a   1.000
_cell.length_b   1.000
_cell.length_c   1.000
_cell.angle_alpha   90.00
_cell.angle_beta   90.00
_cell.angle_gamma   90.00
#
_symmetry.space_group_name_H-M   'P 1'
#
loop_
_entity.id
_entity.type
_entity.pdbx_description
1 polymer ?
#
loop_
_entity_poly.entity_id
_entity_poly.type
_entity_poly.pdbx_seq_one_letter_code
_entity_poly.pdbx_strand_id
1 'polypeptide(L)'
;MKAVDEKLANYQFEYTGTSDDDLLIGLESGKYDIGTKGAWYTDERAKKFVIPSEPVGASIIGFTVRKEDEQKYKTIDDFAKNKGKLVPISPQNAQWNVITSYNEKHQDAPIELTAAESFKVADAYAWVLEGRYDAFFDIKLSFEKAVTAEDGPYHQYADKLSWFPYKGIPTYPLIHRDEKGEKFAKEYEKAIKELKEDGTLAKLSQQYFKEDVFSYVDKD
;
A
#
# COMPACT_ATOMS: atom_id res chain seq x y z
N MET A 1 13.89 -8.10 -2.75
CA MET A 1 15.15 -7.80 -3.50
C MET A 1 16.17 -8.96 -3.44
N LYS A 2 16.43 -9.66 -2.31
CA LYS A 2 17.42 -10.77 -2.29
C LYS A 2 17.16 -11.84 -3.37
N ALA A 3 15.90 -12.25 -3.57
CA ALA A 3 15.56 -13.21 -4.64
C ALA A 3 15.79 -12.64 -6.06
N VAL A 4 15.70 -11.32 -6.23
CA VAL A 4 16.07 -10.65 -7.51
C VAL A 4 17.59 -10.66 -7.69
N ASP A 5 18.36 -10.37 -6.63
CA ASP A 5 19.81 -10.43 -6.60
C ASP A 5 20.32 -11.81 -7.08
N GLU A 6 19.74 -12.88 -6.56
CA GLU A 6 20.07 -14.27 -6.94
C GLU A 6 19.81 -14.58 -8.42
N LYS A 7 18.87 -13.87 -9.08
CA LYS A 7 18.57 -14.01 -10.51
C LYS A 7 19.46 -13.14 -11.40
N LEU A 8 20.09 -12.10 -10.85
CA LEU A 8 20.86 -11.10 -11.61
C LEU A 8 22.37 -11.24 -11.37
N ALA A 9 22.95 -12.35 -11.83
CA ALA A 9 24.37 -12.71 -11.62
C ALA A 9 25.39 -11.66 -12.14
N ASN A 10 24.96 -10.72 -12.98
CA ASN A 10 25.80 -9.64 -13.52
C ASN A 10 25.85 -8.40 -12.64
N TYR A 11 25.10 -8.39 -11.52
CA TYR A 11 25.04 -7.30 -10.56
C TYR A 11 25.54 -7.76 -9.20
N GLN A 12 26.11 -6.85 -8.45
CA GLN A 12 26.44 -7.04 -7.04
C GLN A 12 25.62 -6.05 -6.23
N PHE A 13 24.78 -6.56 -5.32
CA PHE A 13 23.91 -5.73 -4.50
C PHE A 13 24.57 -5.42 -3.17
N GLU A 14 24.69 -4.13 -2.86
CA GLU A 14 25.06 -3.62 -1.54
C GLU A 14 23.83 -3.02 -0.88
N TYR A 15 23.51 -3.45 0.35
CA TYR A 15 22.32 -3.02 1.06
C TYR A 15 22.66 -2.00 2.15
N THR A 16 22.16 -0.78 2.02
CA THR A 16 22.34 0.29 2.99
C THR A 16 21.01 0.73 3.57
N GLY A 17 20.88 0.74 4.91
CA GLY A 17 19.72 1.32 5.59
C GLY A 17 19.80 2.84 5.63
N THR A 18 18.67 3.52 5.35
CA THR A 18 18.59 4.99 5.35
C THR A 18 17.18 5.46 5.70
N SER A 19 17.00 6.76 5.98
CA SER A 19 15.67 7.36 6.10
C SER A 19 15.00 7.49 4.73
N ASP A 20 13.68 7.69 4.71
CA ASP A 20 12.93 7.88 3.47
C ASP A 20 13.39 9.12 2.69
N ASP A 21 13.66 10.22 3.40
CA ASP A 21 14.10 11.48 2.79
C ASP A 21 15.50 11.35 2.21
N ASP A 22 16.45 10.76 2.96
CA ASP A 22 17.81 10.52 2.48
C ASP A 22 17.82 9.53 1.31
N LEU A 23 16.90 8.57 1.29
CA LEU A 23 16.74 7.65 0.15
C LEU A 23 16.38 8.39 -1.12
N LEU A 24 15.36 9.25 -1.07
CA LEU A 24 14.90 10.00 -2.25
C LEU A 24 15.98 10.97 -2.76
N ILE A 25 16.63 11.71 -1.86
CA ILE A 25 17.76 12.60 -2.20
C ILE A 25 18.93 11.79 -2.79
N GLY A 26 19.25 10.66 -2.17
CA GLY A 26 20.33 9.78 -2.64
C GLY A 26 20.05 9.17 -4.02
N LEU A 27 18.79 8.82 -4.31
CA LEU A 27 18.39 8.37 -5.64
C LEU A 27 18.44 9.48 -6.68
N GLU A 28 17.97 10.70 -6.35
CA GLU A 28 18.02 11.84 -7.26
C GLU A 28 19.47 12.21 -7.61
N SER A 29 20.38 12.15 -6.63
CA SER A 29 21.80 12.48 -6.83
C SER A 29 22.66 11.36 -7.41
N GLY A 30 22.13 10.13 -7.55
CA GLY A 30 22.90 8.97 -7.99
C GLY A 30 23.83 8.37 -6.91
N LYS A 31 23.67 8.76 -5.64
CA LYS A 31 24.35 8.12 -4.50
C LYS A 31 23.86 6.68 -4.30
N TYR A 32 22.58 6.43 -4.54
CA TYR A 32 21.96 5.12 -4.53
C TYR A 32 21.40 4.81 -5.92
N ASP A 33 21.63 3.58 -6.39
CA ASP A 33 21.09 3.12 -7.67
C ASP A 33 19.62 2.71 -7.55
N ILE A 34 19.22 2.09 -6.41
CA ILE A 34 17.89 1.49 -6.23
C ILE A 34 17.38 1.74 -4.82
N GLY A 35 16.13 2.21 -4.73
CA GLY A 35 15.38 2.32 -3.49
C GLY A 35 14.31 1.23 -3.38
N THR A 36 14.36 0.44 -2.30
CA THR A 36 13.53 -0.77 -2.15
C THR A 36 12.43 -0.63 -1.09
N LYS A 37 12.02 0.59 -0.76
CA LYS A 37 10.97 0.84 0.25
C LYS A 37 9.55 0.41 -0.17
N GLY A 38 9.35 0.05 -1.44
CA GLY A 38 8.03 -0.26 -1.98
C GLY A 38 7.19 1.01 -2.18
N ALA A 39 7.54 1.82 -3.15
CA ALA A 39 6.84 3.08 -3.42
C ALA A 39 5.61 2.86 -4.32
N TRP A 40 4.53 3.59 -4.07
CA TRP A 40 3.42 3.68 -5.00
C TRP A 40 3.81 4.46 -6.24
N TYR A 41 3.26 4.07 -7.38
CA TYR A 41 3.42 4.84 -8.61
C TYR A 41 2.74 6.20 -8.47
N THR A 42 3.43 7.25 -8.91
CA THR A 42 2.86 8.58 -9.18
C THR A 42 3.58 9.18 -10.39
N ASP A 43 2.89 10.03 -11.15
CA ASP A 43 3.50 10.71 -12.31
C ASP A 43 4.70 11.58 -11.92
N GLU A 44 4.67 12.17 -10.72
CA GLU A 44 5.79 12.95 -10.19
C GLU A 44 7.03 12.07 -9.94
N ARG A 45 6.83 10.89 -9.34
CA ARG A 45 7.92 9.93 -9.14
C ARG A 45 8.45 9.40 -10.47
N ALA A 46 7.55 9.11 -11.41
CA ALA A 46 7.93 8.63 -12.74
C ALA A 46 8.71 9.68 -13.56
N LYS A 47 8.58 10.97 -13.27
CA LYS A 47 9.44 12.03 -13.85
C LYS A 47 10.86 12.01 -13.29
N LYS A 48 11.01 11.70 -12.00
CA LYS A 48 12.28 11.75 -11.27
C LYS A 48 13.07 10.45 -11.31
N PHE A 49 12.37 9.31 -11.27
CA PHE A 49 12.95 7.97 -11.16
C PHE A 49 12.52 7.07 -12.31
N VAL A 50 13.28 6.05 -12.56
CA VAL A 50 12.81 4.92 -13.38
C VAL A 50 12.00 4.01 -12.45
N ILE A 51 10.73 3.79 -12.81
CA ILE A 51 9.82 2.87 -12.10
C ILE A 51 9.52 1.72 -13.05
N PRO A 52 9.96 0.49 -12.74
CA PRO A 52 9.68 -0.66 -13.59
C PRO A 52 8.19 -1.00 -13.61
N SER A 53 7.72 -1.68 -14.65
CA SER A 53 6.31 -2.07 -14.80
C SER A 53 5.89 -3.18 -13.83
N GLU A 54 6.84 -4.01 -13.38
CA GLU A 54 6.56 -5.12 -12.49
C GLU A 54 6.71 -4.70 -11.01
N PRO A 55 5.67 -4.87 -10.19
CA PRO A 55 5.71 -4.51 -8.77
C PRO A 55 6.58 -5.49 -7.95
N VAL A 56 7.22 -4.96 -6.91
CA VAL A 56 7.97 -5.77 -5.93
C VAL A 56 7.09 -6.29 -4.79
N GLY A 57 5.88 -5.75 -4.67
CA GLY A 57 4.91 -6.08 -3.65
C GLY A 57 3.62 -5.31 -3.83
N ALA A 58 2.75 -5.34 -2.83
CA ALA A 58 1.55 -4.51 -2.79
C ALA A 58 1.24 -4.07 -1.36
N SER A 59 0.67 -2.87 -1.22
CA SER A 59 0.03 -2.41 0.00
C SER A 59 -1.44 -2.76 -0.05
N ILE A 60 -1.92 -3.63 0.84
CA ILE A 60 -3.35 -3.91 0.90
C ILE A 60 -4.03 -2.74 1.60
N ILE A 61 -5.01 -2.15 0.93
CA ILE A 61 -5.85 -1.08 1.47
C ILE A 61 -7.23 -1.63 1.80
N GLY A 62 -7.85 -1.10 2.85
CA GLY A 62 -9.15 -1.57 3.32
C GLY A 62 -9.78 -0.69 4.37
N PHE A 63 -10.81 -1.20 5.01
CA PHE A 63 -11.62 -0.48 5.98
C PHE A 63 -11.40 -1.02 7.39
N THR A 64 -11.13 -0.12 8.32
CA THR A 64 -11.31 -0.37 9.76
C THR A 64 -12.71 0.08 10.15
N VAL A 65 -13.50 -0.81 10.71
CA VAL A 65 -14.85 -0.54 11.22
C VAL A 65 -14.99 -1.02 12.66
N ARG A 66 -16.02 -0.59 13.38
CA ARG A 66 -16.34 -1.17 14.69
C ARG A 66 -16.74 -2.65 14.54
N LYS A 67 -16.37 -3.47 15.51
CA LYS A 67 -16.68 -4.91 15.53
C LYS A 67 -18.19 -5.17 15.45
N GLU A 68 -18.98 -4.35 16.11
CA GLU A 68 -20.46 -4.43 16.09
C GLU A 68 -21.06 -4.16 14.69
N ASP A 69 -20.36 -3.37 13.85
CA ASP A 69 -20.79 -3.02 12.49
C ASP A 69 -20.20 -3.94 11.43
N GLU A 70 -19.38 -4.93 11.79
CA GLU A 70 -18.65 -5.76 10.82
C GLU A 70 -19.56 -6.51 9.83
N GLN A 71 -20.78 -6.87 10.26
CA GLN A 71 -21.74 -7.55 9.39
C GLN A 71 -22.42 -6.59 8.41
N LYS A 72 -22.49 -5.31 8.76
CA LYS A 72 -23.08 -4.23 7.96
C LYS A 72 -22.13 -3.73 6.87
N TYR A 73 -20.81 -3.77 7.13
CA TYR A 73 -19.78 -3.16 6.30
C TYR A 73 -18.67 -4.16 5.90
N LYS A 74 -19.04 -5.34 5.38
CA LYS A 74 -18.07 -6.38 4.99
C LYS A 74 -17.27 -6.06 3.74
N THR A 75 -17.86 -5.28 2.84
CA THR A 75 -17.27 -4.92 1.56
C THR A 75 -17.41 -3.42 1.32
N ILE A 76 -16.66 -2.90 0.35
CA ILE A 76 -16.82 -1.51 -0.08
C ILE A 76 -18.24 -1.23 -0.60
N ASP A 77 -18.85 -2.21 -1.29
CA ASP A 77 -20.22 -2.09 -1.78
C ASP A 77 -21.24 -2.05 -0.64
N ASP A 78 -21.05 -2.85 0.39
CA ASP A 78 -21.91 -2.79 1.58
C ASP A 78 -21.76 -1.43 2.27
N PHE A 79 -20.53 -0.92 2.36
CA PHE A 79 -20.27 0.40 2.95
C PHE A 79 -20.97 1.51 2.15
N ALA A 80 -20.84 1.49 0.83
CA ALA A 80 -21.48 2.44 -0.06
C ALA A 80 -23.02 2.37 0.00
N LYS A 81 -23.61 1.17 -0.13
CA LYS A 81 -25.06 0.94 -0.08
C LYS A 81 -25.70 1.38 1.25
N ASN A 82 -24.98 1.18 2.34
CA ASN A 82 -25.42 1.60 3.67
C ASN A 82 -25.09 3.07 3.99
N LYS A 83 -24.54 3.82 3.03
CA LYS A 83 -24.16 5.23 3.18
C LYS A 83 -23.25 5.46 4.38
N GLY A 84 -22.26 4.58 4.55
CA GLY A 84 -21.28 4.65 5.64
C GLY A 84 -20.50 5.96 5.59
N LYS A 85 -20.26 6.54 6.76
CA LYS A 85 -19.52 7.79 6.93
C LYS A 85 -18.03 7.50 7.06
N LEU A 86 -17.26 7.93 6.07
CA LEU A 86 -15.83 7.71 6.02
C LEU A 86 -15.06 8.81 6.76
N VAL A 87 -13.98 8.42 7.48
CA VAL A 87 -13.01 9.40 8.00
C VAL A 87 -12.47 10.23 6.84
N PRO A 88 -12.36 11.56 6.97
CA PRO A 88 -11.86 12.44 5.92
C PRO A 88 -10.49 12.00 5.39
N ILE A 89 -10.26 12.14 4.10
CA ILE A 89 -9.02 11.74 3.42
C ILE A 89 -8.41 12.98 2.75
N SER A 90 -7.09 13.11 2.80
CA SER A 90 -6.41 14.16 2.02
C SER A 90 -6.52 13.84 0.52
N PRO A 91 -6.92 14.82 -0.32
CA PRO A 91 -7.00 14.63 -1.77
C PRO A 91 -5.67 14.25 -2.44
N GLN A 92 -4.54 14.50 -1.75
CA GLN A 92 -3.21 14.13 -2.24
C GLN A 92 -2.82 12.68 -1.92
N ASN A 93 -3.59 12.00 -1.08
CA ASN A 93 -3.33 10.60 -0.72
C ASN A 93 -3.85 9.64 -1.79
N ALA A 94 -3.16 8.51 -1.97
CA ALA A 94 -3.60 7.47 -2.89
C ALA A 94 -4.98 6.88 -2.52
N GLN A 95 -5.33 6.86 -1.24
CA GLN A 95 -6.64 6.44 -0.74
C GLN A 95 -7.78 7.25 -1.36
N TRP A 96 -7.60 8.57 -1.52
CA TRP A 96 -8.57 9.43 -2.19
C TRP A 96 -8.84 8.95 -3.62
N ASN A 97 -7.79 8.74 -4.40
CA ASN A 97 -7.90 8.27 -5.78
C ASN A 97 -8.57 6.90 -5.88
N VAL A 98 -8.31 6.01 -4.93
CA VAL A 98 -8.96 4.68 -4.88
C VAL A 98 -10.47 4.80 -4.71
N ILE A 99 -10.95 5.64 -3.77
CA ILE A 99 -12.39 5.86 -3.56
C ILE A 99 -13.01 6.64 -4.74
N THR A 100 -12.30 7.62 -5.29
CA THR A 100 -12.76 8.34 -6.48
C THR A 100 -12.98 7.38 -7.66
N SER A 101 -12.01 6.50 -7.93
CA SER A 101 -12.13 5.49 -8.98
C SER A 101 -13.26 4.48 -8.72
N TYR A 102 -13.50 4.12 -7.46
CA TYR A 102 -14.69 3.34 -7.09
C TYR A 102 -15.97 4.10 -7.44
N ASN A 103 -16.09 5.36 -7.05
CA ASN A 103 -17.28 6.20 -7.27
C ASN A 103 -17.57 6.42 -8.77
N GLU A 104 -16.53 6.54 -9.60
CA GLU A 104 -16.68 6.66 -11.06
C GLU A 104 -17.38 5.44 -11.68
N LYS A 105 -17.08 4.24 -11.13
CA LYS A 105 -17.67 2.97 -11.58
C LYS A 105 -19.04 2.68 -10.93
N HIS A 106 -19.36 3.30 -9.78
CA HIS A 106 -20.56 3.02 -8.96
C HIS A 106 -21.35 4.29 -8.65
N GLN A 107 -21.78 4.99 -9.71
CA GLN A 107 -22.47 6.29 -9.59
C GLN A 107 -23.84 6.22 -8.89
N ASP A 108 -24.44 5.04 -8.81
CA ASP A 108 -25.71 4.77 -8.14
C ASP A 108 -25.59 4.72 -6.61
N ALA A 109 -24.40 4.41 -6.10
CA ALA A 109 -24.12 4.35 -4.66
C ALA A 109 -22.70 4.88 -4.37
N PRO A 110 -22.40 6.17 -4.60
CA PRO A 110 -21.07 6.71 -4.34
C PRO A 110 -20.81 6.82 -2.83
N ILE A 111 -19.56 6.61 -2.46
CA ILE A 111 -19.05 6.89 -1.11
C ILE A 111 -18.77 8.38 -0.98
N GLU A 112 -19.34 9.03 0.03
CA GLU A 112 -19.09 10.43 0.31
C GLU A 112 -17.63 10.63 0.75
N LEU A 113 -16.88 11.47 0.02
CA LEU A 113 -15.53 11.88 0.34
C LEU A 113 -15.51 13.27 0.96
N THR A 114 -14.97 13.36 2.16
CA THR A 114 -14.67 14.64 2.82
C THR A 114 -13.17 14.87 2.79
N ALA A 115 -12.75 16.04 2.28
CA ALA A 115 -11.34 16.41 2.27
C ALA A 115 -10.85 16.82 3.66
N ALA A 116 -9.64 16.37 4.02
CA ALA A 116 -8.89 16.84 5.17
C ALA A 116 -7.48 17.22 4.77
N GLU A 117 -6.89 18.24 5.40
CA GLU A 117 -5.50 18.60 5.12
C GLU A 117 -4.53 17.58 5.73
N SER A 118 -4.66 17.32 7.02
CA SER A 118 -3.91 16.29 7.73
C SER A 118 -4.55 15.98 9.09
N PHE A 119 -4.34 14.76 9.59
CA PHE A 119 -4.61 14.36 10.96
C PHE A 119 -3.66 13.22 11.37
N LYS A 120 -3.55 12.96 12.66
CA LYS A 120 -2.79 11.80 13.12
C LYS A 120 -3.61 10.54 12.87
N VAL A 121 -2.98 9.49 12.30
CA VAL A 121 -3.63 8.19 12.07
C VAL A 121 -4.29 7.65 13.34
N ALA A 122 -3.68 7.90 14.50
CA ALA A 122 -4.26 7.56 15.80
C ALA A 122 -5.65 8.18 16.02
N ASP A 123 -5.87 9.44 15.63
CA ASP A 123 -7.15 10.11 15.83
C ASP A 123 -8.27 9.43 15.01
N ALA A 124 -7.95 8.89 13.83
CA ALA A 124 -8.91 8.18 12.99
C ALA A 124 -9.49 6.93 13.67
N TYR A 125 -8.64 6.14 14.35
CA TYR A 125 -9.12 4.98 15.12
C TYR A 125 -10.02 5.40 16.30
N ALA A 126 -9.66 6.48 17.01
CA ALA A 126 -10.51 7.03 18.06
C ALA A 126 -11.89 7.46 17.53
N TRP A 127 -11.92 8.16 16.39
CA TRP A 127 -13.18 8.62 15.79
C TRP A 127 -14.09 7.49 15.32
N VAL A 128 -13.52 6.36 14.87
CA VAL A 128 -14.29 5.14 14.53
C VAL A 128 -14.85 4.51 15.81
N LEU A 129 -14.03 4.34 16.85
CA LEU A 129 -14.44 3.78 18.13
C LEU A 129 -15.55 4.61 18.82
N GLU A 130 -15.48 5.94 18.71
CA GLU A 130 -16.47 6.89 19.26
C GLU A 130 -17.76 6.95 18.41
N GLY A 131 -17.81 6.30 17.24
CA GLY A 131 -18.94 6.35 16.33
C GLY A 131 -19.11 7.69 15.59
N ARG A 132 -18.07 8.55 15.60
CA ARG A 132 -18.04 9.79 14.83
C ARG A 132 -18.03 9.54 13.33
N TYR A 133 -17.33 8.48 12.91
CA TYR A 133 -17.29 7.92 11.58
C TYR A 133 -17.53 6.41 11.63
N ASP A 134 -17.99 5.85 10.52
CA ASP A 134 -18.28 4.41 10.44
C ASP A 134 -17.05 3.61 10.04
N ALA A 135 -16.15 4.20 9.23
CA ALA A 135 -14.93 3.54 8.82
C ALA A 135 -13.74 4.50 8.66
N PHE A 136 -12.54 3.93 8.86
CA PHE A 136 -11.25 4.50 8.46
C PHE A 136 -10.67 3.67 7.32
N PHE A 137 -10.35 4.30 6.19
CA PHE A 137 -9.84 3.65 4.99
C PHE A 137 -8.33 3.86 4.89
N ASP A 138 -7.55 2.81 5.16
CA ASP A 138 -6.10 2.89 5.19
C ASP A 138 -5.45 1.54 4.86
N ILE A 139 -4.11 1.50 4.79
CA ILE A 139 -3.35 0.28 4.54
C ILE A 139 -3.40 -0.67 5.73
N LYS A 140 -3.41 -1.98 5.45
CA LYS A 140 -3.42 -3.05 6.47
C LYS A 140 -2.31 -2.90 7.51
N LEU A 141 -1.11 -2.53 7.05
CA LEU A 141 0.04 -2.36 7.95
C LEU A 141 -0.19 -1.29 9.03
N SER A 142 -0.95 -0.21 8.73
CA SER A 142 -1.34 0.78 9.75
C SER A 142 -2.24 0.16 10.82
N PHE A 143 -3.23 -0.63 10.40
CA PHE A 143 -4.09 -1.37 11.34
C PHE A 143 -3.29 -2.38 12.18
N GLU A 144 -2.42 -3.16 11.54
CA GLU A 144 -1.58 -4.13 12.24
C GLU A 144 -0.70 -3.46 13.30
N LYS A 145 -0.04 -2.36 12.97
CA LYS A 145 0.81 -1.61 13.91
C LYS A 145 0.03 -0.89 15.01
N ALA A 146 -1.14 -0.36 14.70
CA ALA A 146 -1.89 0.42 15.67
C ALA A 146 -2.77 -0.44 16.58
N VAL A 147 -3.35 -1.52 16.04
CA VAL A 147 -4.41 -2.30 16.71
C VAL A 147 -3.97 -3.73 17.01
N THR A 148 -3.31 -4.43 16.07
CA THR A 148 -2.99 -5.85 16.26
C THR A 148 -1.71 -6.06 17.06
N ALA A 149 -0.68 -5.22 16.85
CA ALA A 149 0.59 -5.32 17.56
C ALA A 149 0.40 -5.10 19.07
N GLU A 150 1.08 -5.89 19.89
CA GLU A 150 0.97 -5.82 21.36
C GLU A 150 1.36 -4.45 21.94
N ASP A 151 2.30 -3.76 21.30
CA ASP A 151 2.74 -2.39 21.64
C ASP A 151 1.95 -1.30 20.89
N GLY A 152 0.94 -1.69 20.10
CA GLY A 152 0.10 -0.77 19.34
C GLY A 152 -0.75 0.12 20.25
N PRO A 153 -0.88 1.43 19.93
CA PRO A 153 -1.60 2.39 20.78
C PRO A 153 -3.09 2.05 20.94
N TYR A 154 -3.66 1.23 20.08
CA TYR A 154 -5.04 0.77 20.13
C TYR A 154 -5.20 -0.73 20.39
N HIS A 155 -4.14 -1.42 20.78
CA HIS A 155 -4.16 -2.86 21.05
C HIS A 155 -5.25 -3.25 22.08
N GLN A 156 -5.46 -2.44 23.10
CA GLN A 156 -6.52 -2.64 24.10
C GLN A 156 -7.96 -2.63 23.52
N TYR A 157 -8.14 -2.20 22.28
CA TYR A 157 -9.42 -2.15 21.56
C TYR A 157 -9.45 -3.12 20.36
N ALA A 158 -8.50 -4.05 20.26
CA ALA A 158 -8.42 -4.99 19.15
C ALA A 158 -9.68 -5.85 18.99
N ASP A 159 -10.37 -6.14 20.11
CA ASP A 159 -11.65 -6.84 20.14
C ASP A 159 -12.86 -5.99 19.70
N LYS A 160 -12.69 -4.66 19.60
CA LYS A 160 -13.73 -3.69 19.22
C LYS A 160 -13.62 -3.19 17.79
N LEU A 161 -12.58 -3.56 17.09
CA LEU A 161 -12.33 -3.16 15.71
C LEU A 161 -12.19 -4.39 14.80
N SER A 162 -12.67 -4.25 13.57
CA SER A 162 -12.47 -5.22 12.48
C SER A 162 -11.88 -4.51 11.28
N TRP A 163 -11.07 -5.23 10.50
CA TRP A 163 -10.47 -4.73 9.27
C TRP A 163 -10.85 -5.60 8.09
N PHE A 164 -11.26 -5.00 6.99
CA PHE A 164 -11.64 -5.69 5.75
C PHE A 164 -10.81 -5.20 4.57
N PRO A 165 -10.20 -6.11 3.80
CA PRO A 165 -9.45 -5.73 2.62
C PRO A 165 -10.39 -5.28 1.50
N TYR A 166 -9.94 -4.29 0.74
CA TYR A 166 -10.59 -3.90 -0.51
C TYR A 166 -9.71 -4.24 -1.71
N LYS A 167 -8.51 -3.67 -1.78
CA LYS A 167 -7.67 -3.71 -2.97
C LYS A 167 -6.19 -3.68 -2.60
N GLY A 168 -5.35 -4.30 -3.46
CA GLY A 168 -3.90 -4.15 -3.39
C GLY A 168 -3.43 -2.97 -4.26
N ILE A 169 -2.65 -2.07 -3.69
CA ILE A 169 -1.96 -1.02 -4.44
C ILE A 169 -0.55 -1.52 -4.74
N PRO A 170 -0.17 -1.71 -6.01
CA PRO A 170 1.16 -2.17 -6.37
C PRO A 170 2.25 -1.25 -5.83
N THR A 171 3.34 -1.84 -5.35
CA THR A 171 4.51 -1.11 -4.88
C THR A 171 5.73 -1.48 -5.69
N TYR A 172 6.53 -0.47 -6.01
CA TYR A 172 7.66 -0.57 -6.93
C TYR A 172 8.97 -0.16 -6.27
N PRO A 173 10.11 -0.68 -6.73
CA PRO A 173 11.38 -0.05 -6.44
C PRO A 173 11.47 1.28 -7.20
N LEU A 174 12.18 2.25 -6.63
CA LEU A 174 12.56 3.46 -7.33
C LEU A 174 14.02 3.32 -7.76
N ILE A 175 14.32 3.58 -9.03
CA ILE A 175 15.65 3.41 -9.60
C ILE A 175 16.17 4.77 -10.06
N HIS A 176 17.44 5.06 -9.78
CA HIS A 176 18.08 6.27 -10.27
C HIS A 176 17.92 6.40 -11.79
N ARG A 177 17.56 7.61 -12.26
CA ARG A 177 17.26 7.83 -13.66
C ARG A 177 18.53 8.15 -14.46
N ASP A 178 19.14 7.12 -15.01
CA ASP A 178 20.22 7.16 -15.97
C ASP A 178 20.16 5.93 -16.90
N GLU A 179 21.09 5.80 -17.84
CA GLU A 179 21.15 4.66 -18.77
C GLU A 179 21.34 3.32 -18.05
N LYS A 180 22.07 3.31 -16.91
CA LYS A 180 22.26 2.08 -16.12
C LYS A 180 20.96 1.68 -15.44
N GLY A 181 20.25 2.67 -14.85
CA GLY A 181 18.97 2.44 -14.21
C GLY A 181 17.91 1.93 -15.16
N GLU A 182 17.84 2.47 -16.37
CA GLU A 182 16.91 1.98 -17.41
C GLU A 182 17.25 0.55 -17.89
N LYS A 183 18.54 0.25 -18.01
CA LYS A 183 18.98 -1.12 -18.31
C LYS A 183 18.61 -2.07 -17.18
N PHE A 184 18.94 -1.69 -15.94
CA PHE A 184 18.63 -2.48 -14.76
C PHE A 184 17.12 -2.74 -14.63
N ALA A 185 16.25 -1.72 -14.86
CA ALA A 185 14.81 -1.89 -14.80
C ALA A 185 14.29 -3.01 -15.70
N LYS A 186 14.81 -3.12 -16.94
CA LYS A 186 14.44 -4.19 -17.88
C LYS A 186 14.87 -5.58 -17.39
N GLU A 187 16.06 -5.68 -16.81
CA GLU A 187 16.56 -6.96 -16.27
C GLU A 187 15.82 -7.33 -14.98
N TYR A 188 15.51 -6.36 -14.14
CA TYR A 188 14.65 -6.51 -12.96
C TYR A 188 13.26 -7.03 -13.34
N GLU A 189 12.60 -6.44 -14.34
CA GLU A 189 11.27 -6.88 -14.81
C GLU A 189 11.26 -8.33 -15.23
N LYS A 190 12.30 -8.76 -15.96
CA LYS A 190 12.47 -10.16 -16.35
C LYS A 190 12.63 -11.07 -15.13
N ALA A 191 13.48 -10.69 -14.19
CA ALA A 191 13.70 -11.46 -12.95
C ALA A 191 12.43 -11.57 -12.11
N ILE A 192 11.65 -10.47 -11.96
CA ILE A 192 10.38 -10.48 -11.23
C ILE A 192 9.34 -11.38 -11.90
N LYS A 193 9.22 -11.36 -13.23
CA LYS A 193 8.33 -12.26 -13.95
C LYS A 193 8.67 -13.73 -13.71
N GLU A 194 9.95 -14.09 -13.80
CA GLU A 194 10.40 -15.45 -13.48
C GLU A 194 10.05 -15.85 -12.02
N LEU A 195 10.29 -14.94 -11.04
CA LEU A 195 9.97 -15.18 -9.64
C LEU A 195 8.44 -15.25 -9.36
N LYS A 196 7.63 -14.60 -10.17
CA LYS A 196 6.17 -14.70 -10.14
C LYS A 196 5.72 -16.06 -10.69
N GLU A 197 6.24 -16.44 -11.85
CA GLU A 197 5.91 -17.70 -12.55
C GLU A 197 6.32 -18.95 -11.75
N ASP A 198 7.50 -18.93 -11.10
CA ASP A 198 7.98 -20.05 -10.28
C ASP A 198 7.36 -20.10 -8.88
N GLY A 199 6.50 -19.14 -8.54
CA GLY A 199 5.79 -19.06 -7.27
C GLY A 199 6.63 -18.52 -6.10
N THR A 200 7.86 -18.08 -6.34
CA THR A 200 8.76 -17.55 -5.30
C THR A 200 8.18 -16.28 -4.67
N LEU A 201 7.59 -15.36 -5.47
CA LEU A 201 6.97 -14.14 -4.93
C LEU A 201 5.81 -14.44 -4.00
N ALA A 202 4.93 -15.37 -4.37
CA ALA A 202 3.80 -15.78 -3.53
C ALA A 202 4.29 -16.41 -2.21
N LYS A 203 5.32 -17.26 -2.26
CA LYS A 203 5.95 -17.86 -1.05
C LYS A 203 6.56 -16.81 -0.13
N LEU A 204 7.31 -15.85 -0.69
CA LEU A 204 7.88 -14.75 0.09
C LEU A 204 6.79 -13.88 0.68
N SER A 205 5.75 -13.56 -0.09
CA SER A 205 4.60 -12.83 0.41
C SER A 205 3.94 -13.53 1.59
N GLN A 206 3.65 -14.82 1.46
CA GLN A 206 3.07 -15.63 2.54
C GLN A 206 3.98 -15.69 3.78
N GLN A 207 5.29 -15.76 3.59
CA GLN A 207 6.26 -15.79 4.68
C GLN A 207 6.28 -14.51 5.50
N TYR A 208 6.30 -13.34 4.84
CA TYR A 208 6.50 -12.03 5.47
C TYR A 208 5.20 -11.31 5.82
N PHE A 209 4.16 -11.45 4.99
CA PHE A 209 2.87 -10.78 5.17
C PHE A 209 1.76 -11.73 5.64
N LYS A 210 2.04 -13.05 5.77
CA LYS A 210 1.08 -14.10 6.13
C LYS A 210 -0.05 -14.29 5.11
N GLU A 211 0.07 -13.68 3.95
CA GLU A 211 -0.87 -13.76 2.84
C GLU A 211 -0.17 -13.43 1.51
N ASP A 212 -0.79 -13.80 0.39
CA ASP A 212 -0.31 -13.40 -0.93
C ASP A 212 -0.87 -12.01 -1.29
N VAL A 213 -0.04 -10.97 -1.06
CA VAL A 213 -0.44 -9.56 -1.33
C VAL A 213 -0.67 -9.29 -2.82
N PHE A 214 -0.07 -10.09 -3.72
CA PHE A 214 -0.27 -9.94 -5.15
C PHE A 214 -1.68 -10.33 -5.60
N SER A 215 -2.35 -11.23 -4.85
CA SER A 215 -3.73 -11.64 -5.14
C SER A 215 -4.76 -10.51 -4.99
N TYR A 216 -4.37 -9.38 -4.43
CA TYR A 216 -5.22 -8.20 -4.25
C TYR A 216 -5.00 -7.12 -5.32
N VAL A 217 -3.93 -7.24 -6.14
CA VAL A 217 -3.56 -6.20 -7.13
C VAL A 217 -4.52 -6.16 -8.31
N ASP A 218 -5.00 -7.31 -8.76
CA ASP A 218 -5.82 -7.48 -9.96
C ASP A 218 -7.33 -7.55 -9.65
N LYS A 219 -7.75 -7.14 -8.45
CA LYS A 219 -9.17 -7.04 -8.08
C LYS A 219 -9.71 -5.69 -8.51
N ASP A 220 -10.21 -5.61 -9.74
CA ASP A 220 -11.06 -4.53 -10.26
C ASP A 220 -12.54 -4.83 -10.06
#